data_c4024fab4c87659f6a562e4ea9347a66
#
_entry.id   c4024fab4c87659f6a562e4ea9347a66
#
_cell.length_a   1.000
_cell.length_b   1.000
_cell.length_c   1.000
_cell.angle_alpha   90.00
_cell.angle_beta   90.00
_cell.angle_gamma   90.00
#
_symmetry.space_group_name_H-M   'P 1'
#
loop_
_entity.id
_entity.type
_entity.pdbx_description
1 polymer ?
#
loop_
_entity_poly.entity_id
_entity_poly.type
_entity_poly.pdbx_seq_one_letter_code
_entity_poly.pdbx_strand_id
1 'polypeptide(L)'
;MKKRKWNRVFSVFLVMVTVISLMSGCGKKSVKKEEKDTITVYLWSTKLYEKYAPYIQKQLPDINIEFVVGNNDLDFYRFLKENGGLPDIITCCRFSLHDANPLKDSLMDLSTTNEAGAVYNTYLNNFMNQDGSVNWLPVCADAHGFVVNKDLFKKYHIPLPTDYKSFVSACQAFKKVGIRGFTADYHYDYTCMETLQGLSASELSTAAGRKWRTAYSDPDNTKREGLDSKVWPEAFERMEQFIQDTGLNKDDLNM
;
A
#
# COMPACT_ATOMS: atom_id res chain seq x y z
N MET A 1 15.74 44.20 -51.96
CA MET A 1 14.34 44.59 -51.68
C MET A 1 13.56 43.72 -50.65
N LYS A 2 14.09 42.67 -50.11
CA LYS A 2 13.38 41.80 -49.08
C LYS A 2 13.44 42.31 -47.63
N LYS A 3 14.48 43.04 -47.21
CA LYS A 3 14.62 43.51 -45.82
C LYS A 3 13.63 44.62 -45.41
N ARG A 4 13.14 45.41 -46.35
CA ARG A 4 12.24 46.55 -46.08
C ARG A 4 10.78 46.13 -45.79
N LYS A 5 10.38 44.97 -46.25
CA LYS A 5 9.04 44.43 -45.97
C LYS A 5 8.92 43.82 -44.57
N TRP A 6 9.97 43.23 -44.04
CA TRP A 6 9.94 42.57 -42.74
C TRP A 6 9.91 43.55 -41.57
N ASN A 7 10.61 44.67 -41.70
CA ASN A 7 10.55 45.72 -40.67
C ASN A 7 9.16 46.37 -40.55
N ARG A 8 8.39 46.43 -41.64
CA ARG A 8 6.99 46.94 -41.59
C ARG A 8 6.04 45.96 -40.90
N VAL A 9 6.20 44.68 -41.10
CA VAL A 9 5.40 43.63 -40.42
C VAL A 9 5.73 43.58 -38.92
N PHE A 10 6.99 43.74 -38.57
CA PHE A 10 7.42 43.77 -37.15
C PHE A 10 6.90 45.03 -36.43
N SER A 11 6.90 46.19 -37.09
CA SER A 11 6.36 47.42 -36.50
C SER A 11 4.85 47.38 -36.32
N VAL A 12 4.10 46.73 -37.21
CA VAL A 12 2.65 46.56 -37.08
C VAL A 12 2.32 45.55 -35.94
N PHE A 13 3.13 44.53 -35.79
CA PHE A 13 2.96 43.55 -34.69
C PHE A 13 3.26 44.17 -33.31
N LEU A 14 4.29 45.03 -33.25
CA LEU A 14 4.64 45.73 -31.99
C LEU A 14 3.57 46.77 -31.60
N VAL A 15 2.98 47.46 -32.55
CA VAL A 15 1.87 48.40 -32.31
C VAL A 15 0.58 47.68 -31.90
N MET A 16 0.33 46.49 -32.45
CA MET A 16 -0.83 45.68 -32.10
C MET A 16 -0.73 45.11 -30.68
N VAL A 17 0.45 44.73 -30.25
CA VAL A 17 0.69 44.26 -28.88
C VAL A 17 0.54 45.39 -27.85
N THR A 18 1.00 46.64 -28.18
CA THR A 18 0.86 47.80 -27.29
C THR A 18 -0.60 48.30 -27.21
N VAL A 19 -1.39 48.18 -28.25
CA VAL A 19 -2.81 48.58 -28.23
C VAL A 19 -3.64 47.58 -27.41
N ILE A 20 -3.31 46.29 -27.45
CA ILE A 20 -3.97 45.27 -26.61
C ILE A 20 -3.66 45.49 -25.13
N SER A 21 -2.45 45.95 -24.81
CA SER A 21 -2.05 46.25 -23.41
C SER A 21 -2.74 47.52 -22.84
N LEU A 22 -3.22 48.42 -23.69
CA LEU A 22 -3.88 49.66 -23.25
C LEU A 22 -5.41 49.53 -23.12
N MET A 23 -6.01 48.45 -23.65
CA MET A 23 -7.45 48.21 -23.50
C MET A 23 -7.82 47.39 -22.25
N SER A 24 -6.83 46.93 -21.46
CA SER A 24 -7.05 46.18 -20.22
C SER A 24 -7.22 47.06 -18.98
N GLY A 25 -7.40 48.34 -19.15
CA GLY A 25 -7.51 49.32 -18.07
C GLY A 25 -8.85 50.04 -18.01
N CYS A 26 -9.94 49.34 -17.71
CA CYS A 26 -11.09 50.01 -17.03
C CYS A 26 -12.13 48.97 -16.53
N GLY A 27 -12.15 48.83 -15.23
CA GLY A 27 -13.38 48.65 -14.50
C GLY A 27 -14.04 47.28 -14.38
N LYS A 28 -13.62 46.53 -13.43
CA LYS A 28 -14.47 45.96 -12.38
C LYS A 28 -13.48 45.44 -11.35
N LYS A 29 -13.58 45.87 -10.11
CA LYS A 29 -12.96 45.16 -8.99
C LYS A 29 -13.48 43.72 -9.09
N SER A 30 -12.73 42.85 -9.77
CA SER A 30 -12.92 41.43 -9.61
C SER A 30 -12.59 41.20 -8.12
N VAL A 31 -13.60 40.85 -7.38
CA VAL A 31 -13.38 40.17 -6.09
C VAL A 31 -12.37 39.07 -6.45
N LYS A 32 -11.13 39.23 -5.99
CA LYS A 32 -10.17 38.11 -6.01
C LYS A 32 -10.89 37.01 -5.28
N LYS A 33 -11.42 36.04 -6.02
CA LYS A 33 -11.79 34.78 -5.44
C LYS A 33 -10.50 34.31 -4.80
N GLU A 34 -10.45 34.22 -3.49
CA GLU A 34 -9.33 33.60 -2.79
C GLU A 34 -9.13 32.27 -3.49
N GLU A 35 -7.98 32.12 -4.13
CA GLU A 35 -7.59 30.89 -4.77
C GLU A 35 -7.41 29.93 -3.58
N LYS A 36 -8.36 29.01 -3.41
CA LYS A 36 -8.30 28.02 -2.35
C LYS A 36 -7.05 27.22 -2.61
N ASP A 37 -6.24 27.04 -1.57
CA ASP A 37 -5.10 26.13 -1.63
C ASP A 37 -5.58 24.75 -2.11
N THR A 38 -4.92 24.24 -3.12
CA THR A 38 -5.22 22.92 -3.67
C THR A 38 -4.27 21.92 -3.05
N ILE A 39 -4.81 20.86 -2.46
CA ILE A 39 -4.04 19.73 -1.95
C ILE A 39 -4.25 18.54 -2.88
N THR A 40 -3.15 17.96 -3.33
CA THR A 40 -3.16 16.76 -4.15
C THR A 40 -3.07 15.51 -3.27
N VAL A 41 -4.02 14.59 -3.43
CA VAL A 41 -4.09 13.34 -2.66
C VAL A 41 -4.00 12.15 -3.60
N TYR A 42 -2.93 11.38 -3.47
CA TYR A 42 -2.74 10.16 -4.22
C TYR A 42 -3.35 8.96 -3.50
N LEU A 43 -4.27 8.29 -4.19
CA LEU A 43 -4.90 7.05 -3.73
C LEU A 43 -4.45 5.88 -4.59
N TRP A 44 -3.85 4.88 -3.96
CA TRP A 44 -3.26 3.75 -4.67
C TRP A 44 -4.29 2.82 -5.35
N SER A 45 -5.58 2.97 -5.08
CA SER A 45 -6.61 2.16 -5.73
C SER A 45 -7.91 2.94 -5.98
N THR A 46 -8.60 2.58 -7.05
CA THR A 46 -9.93 3.12 -7.38
C THR A 46 -10.96 2.85 -6.27
N LYS A 47 -10.87 1.71 -5.59
CA LYS A 47 -11.78 1.37 -4.47
C LYS A 47 -11.62 2.33 -3.28
N LEU A 48 -10.38 2.77 -3.00
CA LEU A 48 -10.16 3.79 -1.99
C LEU A 48 -10.74 5.14 -2.41
N TYR A 49 -10.56 5.52 -3.67
CA TYR A 49 -11.11 6.74 -4.21
C TYR A 49 -12.65 6.75 -4.08
N GLU A 50 -13.33 5.73 -4.56
CA GLU A 50 -14.79 5.63 -4.51
C GLU A 50 -15.32 5.70 -3.08
N LYS A 51 -14.60 5.10 -2.13
CA LYS A 51 -15.00 5.04 -0.73
C LYS A 51 -14.70 6.33 0.04
N TYR A 52 -13.49 6.87 -0.10
CA TYR A 52 -13.01 7.93 0.79
C TYR A 52 -13.09 9.34 0.19
N ALA A 53 -12.96 9.53 -1.12
CA ALA A 53 -12.96 10.84 -1.71
C ALA A 53 -14.23 11.65 -1.41
N PRO A 54 -15.45 11.10 -1.55
CA PRO A 54 -16.68 11.83 -1.22
C PRO A 54 -16.77 12.20 0.26
N TYR A 55 -16.26 11.34 1.15
CA TYR A 55 -16.24 11.61 2.58
C TYR A 55 -15.26 12.73 2.94
N ILE A 56 -14.04 12.66 2.41
CA ILE A 56 -13.00 13.67 2.64
C ILE A 56 -13.47 15.03 2.14
N GLN A 57 -14.00 15.10 0.92
CA GLN A 57 -14.50 16.33 0.34
C GLN A 57 -15.63 16.96 1.16
N LYS A 58 -16.49 16.12 1.76
CA LYS A 58 -17.57 16.58 2.64
C LYS A 58 -17.05 17.11 3.98
N GLN A 59 -15.98 16.52 4.53
CA GLN A 59 -15.40 16.95 5.81
C GLN A 59 -14.55 18.22 5.66
N LEU A 60 -14.00 18.47 4.48
CA LEU A 60 -13.10 19.57 4.19
C LEU A 60 -13.63 20.44 3.04
N PRO A 61 -14.81 21.07 3.20
CA PRO A 61 -15.47 21.79 2.10
C PRO A 61 -14.72 23.07 1.65
N ASP A 62 -13.85 23.59 2.52
CA ASP A 62 -13.10 24.82 2.28
C ASP A 62 -11.74 24.57 1.64
N ILE A 63 -11.33 23.33 1.51
CA ILE A 63 -10.09 22.93 0.86
C ILE A 63 -10.42 22.36 -0.53
N ASN A 64 -9.70 22.82 -1.54
CA ASN A 64 -9.77 22.22 -2.85
C ASN A 64 -8.88 20.98 -2.87
N ILE A 65 -9.47 19.79 -3.04
CA ILE A 65 -8.72 18.52 -3.03
C ILE A 65 -8.78 17.92 -4.42
N GLU A 66 -7.60 17.71 -4.99
CA GLU A 66 -7.43 16.99 -6.26
C GLU A 66 -6.99 15.56 -5.96
N PHE A 67 -7.82 14.59 -6.33
CA PHE A 67 -7.51 13.18 -6.15
C PHE A 67 -6.86 12.61 -7.40
N VAL A 68 -5.71 11.98 -7.21
CA VAL A 68 -5.01 11.20 -8.23
C VAL A 68 -5.11 9.74 -7.87
N VAL A 69 -5.57 8.91 -8.79
CA VAL A 69 -5.67 7.45 -8.58
C VAL A 69 -4.62 6.75 -9.43
N GLY A 70 -3.88 5.88 -8.82
CA GLY A 70 -2.81 5.14 -9.49
C GLY A 70 -2.65 3.71 -8.98
N ASN A 71 -1.43 3.26 -8.92
CA ASN A 71 -1.08 1.93 -8.45
C ASN A 71 -0.25 1.99 -7.15
N ASN A 72 0.09 0.83 -6.60
CA ASN A 72 0.87 0.69 -5.38
C ASN A 72 2.30 0.19 -5.68
N ASP A 73 2.87 0.62 -6.77
CA ASP A 73 4.21 0.23 -7.18
C ASP A 73 5.24 1.23 -6.62
N LEU A 74 6.26 0.74 -5.92
CA LEU A 74 7.32 1.58 -5.35
C LEU A 74 8.11 2.30 -6.44
N ASP A 75 8.35 1.67 -7.57
CA ASP A 75 9.07 2.29 -8.68
C ASP A 75 8.28 3.45 -9.28
N PHE A 76 6.95 3.37 -9.23
CA PHE A 76 6.10 4.48 -9.61
C PHE A 76 6.25 5.68 -8.66
N TYR A 77 6.31 5.47 -7.35
CA TYR A 77 6.55 6.57 -6.40
C TYR A 77 7.96 7.17 -6.54
N ARG A 78 8.96 6.35 -6.82
CA ARG A 78 10.31 6.83 -7.15
C ARG A 78 10.30 7.69 -8.40
N PHE A 79 9.63 7.22 -9.45
CA PHE A 79 9.45 7.98 -10.69
C PHE A 79 8.79 9.35 -10.43
N LEU A 80 7.73 9.41 -9.64
CA LEU A 80 7.07 10.67 -9.28
C LEU A 80 8.05 11.60 -8.54
N LYS A 81 8.81 11.09 -7.57
CA LYS A 81 9.82 11.85 -6.84
C LYS A 81 10.87 12.46 -7.77
N GLU A 82 11.45 11.65 -8.65
CA GLU A 82 12.53 12.07 -9.57
C GLU A 82 12.06 13.11 -10.59
N ASN A 83 10.79 13.10 -10.94
CA ASN A 83 10.19 14.03 -11.90
C ASN A 83 9.48 15.22 -11.22
N GLY A 84 9.66 15.42 -9.92
CA GLY A 84 9.11 16.56 -9.17
C GLY A 84 7.59 16.55 -9.02
N GLY A 85 6.97 15.37 -9.15
CA GLY A 85 5.52 15.19 -9.15
C GLY A 85 4.96 14.44 -7.94
N LEU A 86 5.65 14.42 -6.78
CA LEU A 86 5.05 13.83 -5.57
C LEU A 86 3.81 14.63 -5.15
N PRO A 87 2.66 13.98 -4.97
CA PRO A 87 1.48 14.59 -4.37
C PRO A 87 1.73 15.03 -2.93
N ASP A 88 0.91 15.98 -2.43
CA ASP A 88 1.03 16.47 -1.05
C ASP A 88 0.74 15.39 -0.03
N ILE A 89 -0.21 14.49 -0.34
CA ILE A 89 -0.53 13.32 0.48
C ILE A 89 -0.46 12.07 -0.39
N ILE A 90 0.25 11.07 0.10
CA ILE A 90 0.43 9.80 -0.60
C ILE A 90 -0.15 8.68 0.25
N THR A 91 -0.93 7.80 -0.36
CA THR A 91 -1.34 6.54 0.25
C THR A 91 -0.64 5.37 -0.42
N CYS A 92 -0.39 4.32 0.33
CA CYS A 92 0.18 3.08 -0.17
C CYS A 92 -0.47 1.87 0.51
N CYS A 93 -0.29 0.69 -0.07
CA CYS A 93 -0.62 -0.59 0.52
C CYS A 93 0.65 -1.35 0.83
N ARG A 94 0.93 -1.66 2.10
CA ARG A 94 1.98 -2.59 2.51
C ARG A 94 3.41 -2.20 2.11
N PHE A 95 3.82 -0.96 2.30
CA PHE A 95 5.25 -0.67 2.25
C PHE A 95 5.93 -1.18 3.51
N SER A 96 7.01 -1.93 3.35
CA SER A 96 7.96 -2.17 4.43
C SER A 96 8.79 -0.91 4.70
N LEU A 97 9.43 -0.81 5.86
CA LEU A 97 10.36 0.28 6.13
C LEU A 97 11.47 0.36 5.09
N HIS A 98 11.90 -0.79 4.61
CA HIS A 98 12.90 -0.88 3.54
C HIS A 98 12.39 -0.22 2.24
N ASP A 99 11.15 -0.46 1.87
CA ASP A 99 10.55 0.10 0.66
C ASP A 99 10.25 1.60 0.81
N ALA A 100 9.88 2.05 2.02
CA ALA A 100 9.60 3.44 2.30
C ALA A 100 10.88 4.31 2.40
N ASN A 101 12.02 3.71 2.72
CA ASN A 101 13.28 4.43 2.92
C ASN A 101 13.70 5.33 1.75
N PRO A 102 13.58 4.93 0.47
CA PRO A 102 13.93 5.80 -0.66
C PRO A 102 13.12 7.11 -0.72
N LEU A 103 11.98 7.18 -0.06
CA LEU A 103 11.11 8.37 -0.01
C LEU A 103 11.29 9.17 1.28
N LYS A 104 12.04 8.67 2.27
CA LYS A 104 12.16 9.27 3.61
C LYS A 104 12.45 10.77 3.58
N ASP A 105 13.44 11.19 2.79
CA ASP A 105 13.85 12.59 2.69
C ASP A 105 12.83 13.51 2.00
N SER A 106 11.81 12.91 1.39
CA SER A 106 10.73 13.64 0.71
C SER A 106 9.42 13.63 1.47
N LEU A 107 9.37 12.91 2.59
CA LEU A 107 8.18 12.75 3.41
C LEU A 107 8.37 13.47 4.75
N MET A 108 7.30 14.09 5.23
CA MET A 108 7.27 14.74 6.53
C MET A 108 7.43 13.69 7.65
N ASP A 109 8.12 14.06 8.72
CA ASP A 109 8.12 13.30 9.97
C ASP A 109 6.81 13.57 10.73
N LEU A 110 6.04 12.52 10.91
CA LEU A 110 4.73 12.53 11.56
C LEU A 110 4.80 12.08 13.02
N SER A 111 5.98 11.71 13.54
CA SER A 111 6.16 11.09 14.86
C SER A 111 5.60 11.90 16.02
N THR A 112 5.54 13.23 15.88
CA THR A 112 5.06 14.16 16.90
C THR A 112 3.62 14.64 16.68
N THR A 113 2.92 14.11 15.68
CA THR A 113 1.53 14.49 15.39
C THR A 113 0.55 13.82 16.35
N ASN A 114 -0.61 14.44 16.54
CA ASN A 114 -1.71 13.85 17.31
C ASN A 114 -2.19 12.53 16.71
N GLU A 115 -2.16 12.44 15.37
CA GLU A 115 -2.57 11.26 14.61
C GLU A 115 -1.63 10.08 14.89
N ALA A 116 -0.32 10.30 14.94
CA ALA A 116 0.65 9.28 15.35
C ALA A 116 0.39 8.83 16.79
N GLY A 117 0.10 9.76 17.70
CA GLY A 117 -0.24 9.47 19.09
C GLY A 117 -1.54 8.66 19.26
N ALA A 118 -2.44 8.71 18.28
CA ALA A 118 -3.70 7.94 18.29
C ALA A 118 -3.54 6.50 17.77
N VAL A 119 -2.41 6.17 17.14
CA VAL A 119 -2.13 4.82 16.62
C VAL A 119 -1.54 3.97 17.73
N TYR A 120 -2.00 2.72 17.85
CA TYR A 120 -1.38 1.77 18.77
C TYR A 120 0.09 1.54 18.44
N ASN A 121 0.95 1.60 19.45
CA ASN A 121 2.41 1.46 19.29
C ASN A 121 2.82 0.21 18.51
N THR A 122 2.10 -0.90 18.65
CA THR A 122 2.37 -2.13 17.92
C THR A 122 2.31 -1.94 16.40
N TYR A 123 1.39 -1.12 15.91
CA TYR A 123 1.29 -0.80 14.49
C TYR A 123 2.28 0.29 14.09
N LEU A 124 2.41 1.33 14.92
CA LEU A 124 3.30 2.44 14.65
C LEU A 124 4.77 2.01 14.54
N ASN A 125 5.21 1.11 15.42
CA ASN A 125 6.58 0.59 15.43
C ASN A 125 6.96 -0.13 14.12
N ASN A 126 6.00 -0.62 13.35
CA ASN A 126 6.29 -1.21 12.04
C ASN A 126 6.66 -0.15 10.98
N PHE A 127 6.39 1.12 11.25
CA PHE A 127 6.65 2.24 10.35
C PHE A 127 7.66 3.23 10.92
N MET A 128 8.23 2.93 12.08
CA MET A 128 9.24 3.77 12.72
C MET A 128 10.62 3.51 12.10
N ASN A 129 11.26 4.56 11.63
CA ASN A 129 12.64 4.51 11.14
C ASN A 129 13.61 4.29 12.33
N GLN A 130 14.87 3.97 12.04
CA GLN A 130 15.90 3.75 13.07
C GLN A 130 16.16 4.97 13.94
N ASP A 131 15.97 6.19 13.40
CA ASP A 131 16.11 7.45 14.13
C ASP A 131 14.87 7.85 14.93
N GLY A 132 13.83 7.00 14.94
CA GLY A 132 12.57 7.26 15.63
C GLY A 132 11.55 8.08 14.84
N SER A 133 11.91 8.59 13.67
CA SER A 133 10.96 9.30 12.81
C SER A 133 9.92 8.35 12.19
N VAL A 134 8.74 8.87 11.86
CA VAL A 134 7.64 8.13 11.26
C VAL A 134 7.12 8.90 10.05
N ASN A 135 7.24 8.32 8.87
CA ASN A 135 6.78 8.96 7.64
C ASN A 135 5.44 8.37 7.13
N TRP A 136 5.02 7.25 7.66
CA TRP A 136 3.81 6.56 7.28
C TRP A 136 2.94 6.24 8.48
N LEU A 137 1.66 6.60 8.40
CA LEU A 137 0.67 6.24 9.43
C LEU A 137 -0.27 5.16 8.89
N PRO A 138 -0.46 4.05 9.62
CA PRO A 138 -1.44 3.05 9.26
C PRO A 138 -2.86 3.61 9.46
N VAL A 139 -3.67 3.58 8.42
CA VAL A 139 -5.07 4.05 8.45
C VAL A 139 -6.06 2.91 8.52
N CYS A 140 -5.64 1.69 8.19
CA CYS A 140 -6.43 0.47 8.32
C CYS A 140 -5.50 -0.75 8.45
N ALA A 141 -6.06 -1.84 8.90
CA ALA A 141 -5.38 -3.13 8.95
C ALA A 141 -6.31 -4.21 8.39
N ASP A 142 -5.71 -5.16 7.69
CA ASP A 142 -6.38 -6.37 7.24
C ASP A 142 -6.06 -7.52 8.18
N ALA A 143 -7.03 -8.42 8.36
CA ALA A 143 -6.83 -9.66 9.07
C ALA A 143 -6.79 -10.81 8.05
N HIS A 144 -5.68 -11.54 8.05
CA HIS A 144 -5.53 -12.74 7.25
C HIS A 144 -5.81 -13.97 8.09
N GLY A 145 -6.53 -14.94 7.54
CA GLY A 145 -6.88 -16.15 8.23
C GLY A 145 -7.76 -17.07 7.38
N PHE A 146 -8.21 -18.14 7.99
CA PHE A 146 -9.09 -19.09 7.31
C PHE A 146 -10.55 -18.67 7.43
N VAL A 147 -11.22 -18.61 6.30
CA VAL A 147 -12.67 -18.43 6.24
C VAL A 147 -13.33 -19.81 6.25
N VAL A 148 -14.28 -20.04 7.14
CA VAL A 148 -14.96 -21.32 7.28
C VAL A 148 -16.43 -21.21 6.88
N ASN A 149 -16.92 -22.16 6.09
CA ASN A 149 -18.33 -22.28 5.77
C ASN A 149 -19.05 -23.04 6.90
N LYS A 150 -19.57 -22.32 7.88
CA LYS A 150 -20.23 -22.90 9.07
C LYS A 150 -21.44 -23.78 8.71
N ASP A 151 -22.14 -23.51 7.61
CA ASP A 151 -23.31 -24.30 7.20
C ASP A 151 -22.90 -25.69 6.70
N LEU A 152 -21.76 -25.81 6.01
CA LEU A 152 -21.19 -27.11 5.64
C LEU A 152 -20.77 -27.90 6.87
N PHE A 153 -20.07 -27.28 7.81
CA PHE A 153 -19.71 -27.94 9.07
C PHE A 153 -20.94 -28.48 9.80
N LYS A 154 -21.98 -27.66 9.93
CA LYS A 154 -23.26 -28.07 10.54
C LYS A 154 -23.95 -29.19 9.76
N LYS A 155 -24.04 -29.06 8.44
CA LYS A 155 -24.72 -30.02 7.55
C LYS A 155 -24.12 -31.43 7.66
N TYR A 156 -22.79 -31.51 7.75
CA TYR A 156 -22.08 -32.79 7.79
C TYR A 156 -21.68 -33.22 9.20
N HIS A 157 -22.16 -32.49 10.23
CA HIS A 157 -21.85 -32.76 11.63
C HIS A 157 -20.34 -32.83 11.95
N ILE A 158 -19.54 -32.01 11.24
CA ILE A 158 -18.11 -31.90 11.47
C ILE A 158 -17.85 -30.78 12.49
N PRO A 159 -17.11 -31.02 13.57
CA PRO A 159 -16.77 -29.98 14.53
C PRO A 159 -15.93 -28.87 13.90
N LEU A 160 -16.18 -27.60 14.29
CA LEU A 160 -15.30 -26.50 13.91
C LEU A 160 -13.91 -26.70 14.50
N PRO A 161 -12.83 -26.51 13.72
CA PRO A 161 -11.48 -26.68 14.19
C PRO A 161 -11.09 -25.60 15.22
N THR A 162 -10.33 -25.97 16.24
CA THR A 162 -9.80 -25.07 17.26
C THR A 162 -8.26 -25.07 17.31
N ASP A 163 -7.65 -26.00 16.59
CA ASP A 163 -6.20 -26.15 16.43
C ASP A 163 -5.86 -26.81 15.09
N TYR A 164 -4.57 -26.91 14.79
CA TYR A 164 -4.11 -27.50 13.51
C TYR A 164 -4.55 -28.96 13.33
N LYS A 165 -4.49 -29.78 14.39
CA LYS A 165 -4.88 -31.19 14.33
C LYS A 165 -6.36 -31.35 14.02
N SER A 166 -7.21 -30.58 14.66
CA SER A 166 -8.66 -30.59 14.40
C SER A 166 -8.99 -30.01 13.03
N PHE A 167 -8.21 -29.05 12.55
CA PHE A 167 -8.32 -28.53 11.18
C PHE A 167 -8.03 -29.62 10.13
N VAL A 168 -6.91 -30.34 10.26
CA VAL A 168 -6.58 -31.47 9.36
C VAL A 168 -7.66 -32.56 9.42
N SER A 169 -8.15 -32.88 10.62
CA SER A 169 -9.23 -33.83 10.80
C SER A 169 -10.51 -33.41 10.10
N ALA A 170 -10.85 -32.14 10.13
CA ALA A 170 -12.00 -31.58 9.41
C ALA A 170 -11.81 -31.68 7.89
N CYS A 171 -10.63 -31.36 7.36
CA CYS A 171 -10.32 -31.51 5.94
C CYS A 171 -10.51 -32.96 5.49
N GLN A 172 -10.01 -33.91 6.26
CA GLN A 172 -10.17 -35.35 5.97
C GLN A 172 -11.64 -35.81 6.05
N ALA A 173 -12.40 -35.27 7.02
CA ALA A 173 -13.81 -35.60 7.15
C ALA A 173 -14.64 -35.10 5.94
N PHE A 174 -14.38 -33.91 5.47
CA PHE A 174 -14.99 -33.37 4.26
C PHE A 174 -14.62 -34.21 3.01
N LYS A 175 -13.37 -34.60 2.89
CA LYS A 175 -12.92 -35.46 1.79
C LYS A 175 -13.67 -36.78 1.74
N LYS A 176 -13.99 -37.40 2.88
CA LYS A 176 -14.77 -38.65 2.96
C LYS A 176 -16.22 -38.51 2.43
N VAL A 177 -16.77 -37.31 2.48
CA VAL A 177 -18.11 -37.01 1.96
C VAL A 177 -18.08 -36.36 0.57
N GLY A 178 -16.93 -36.43 -0.12
CA GLY A 178 -16.77 -35.93 -1.48
C GLY A 178 -16.67 -34.40 -1.59
N ILE A 179 -16.38 -33.72 -0.48
CA ILE A 179 -16.21 -32.27 -0.46
C ILE A 179 -14.72 -31.95 -0.26
N ARG A 180 -14.23 -30.96 -0.99
CA ARG A 180 -12.89 -30.43 -0.77
C ARG A 180 -12.82 -29.77 0.60
N GLY A 181 -11.91 -30.24 1.47
CA GLY A 181 -11.79 -29.76 2.84
C GLY A 181 -11.16 -28.37 2.98
N PHE A 182 -10.28 -28.03 2.04
CA PHE A 182 -9.59 -26.74 2.00
C PHE A 182 -9.36 -26.30 0.55
N THR A 183 -9.47 -25.01 0.32
CA THR A 183 -9.11 -24.37 -0.96
C THR A 183 -8.32 -23.11 -0.68
N ALA A 184 -7.37 -22.79 -1.52
CA ALA A 184 -6.60 -21.58 -1.49
C ALA A 184 -6.37 -21.09 -2.92
N ASP A 185 -6.35 -19.79 -3.11
CA ASP A 185 -5.98 -19.16 -4.38
C ASP A 185 -4.46 -18.93 -4.38
N TYR A 186 -3.71 -19.94 -4.78
CA TYR A 186 -2.25 -19.85 -4.92
C TYR A 186 -1.82 -19.51 -6.34
N HIS A 187 -2.75 -19.09 -7.18
CA HIS A 187 -2.43 -18.49 -8.47
C HIS A 187 -1.58 -17.23 -8.29
N TYR A 188 -1.81 -16.49 -7.22
CA TYR A 188 -1.04 -15.30 -6.89
C TYR A 188 0.02 -15.61 -5.83
N ASP A 189 1.26 -15.22 -6.11
CA ASP A 189 2.39 -15.44 -5.20
C ASP A 189 2.14 -14.92 -3.78
N TYR A 190 1.46 -13.78 -3.66
CA TYR A 190 1.22 -13.17 -2.36
C TYR A 190 0.31 -14.02 -1.45
N THR A 191 -0.65 -14.77 -1.98
CA THR A 191 -1.53 -15.62 -1.16
C THR A 191 -0.78 -16.83 -0.60
N CYS A 192 0.15 -17.38 -1.38
CA CYS A 192 1.07 -18.41 -0.92
C CYS A 192 2.00 -17.86 0.18
N MET A 193 2.58 -16.68 -0.04
CA MET A 193 3.45 -16.00 0.94
C MET A 193 2.72 -15.65 2.23
N GLU A 194 1.47 -15.22 2.18
CA GLU A 194 0.64 -14.94 3.37
C GLU A 194 0.39 -16.21 4.18
N THR A 195 0.13 -17.34 3.53
CA THR A 195 0.00 -18.64 4.22
C THR A 195 1.31 -19.05 4.89
N LEU A 196 2.43 -18.96 4.19
CA LEU A 196 3.75 -19.23 4.74
C LEU A 196 4.05 -18.31 5.94
N GLN A 197 3.74 -17.03 5.84
CA GLN A 197 3.90 -16.06 6.92
C GLN A 197 3.07 -16.43 8.15
N GLY A 198 1.83 -16.87 7.96
CA GLY A 198 0.98 -17.36 9.05
C GLY A 198 1.55 -18.61 9.72
N LEU A 199 2.00 -19.58 8.94
CA LEU A 199 2.59 -20.82 9.44
C LEU A 199 3.95 -20.61 10.12
N SER A 200 4.70 -19.57 9.71
CA SER A 200 6.01 -19.22 10.30
C SER A 200 5.92 -18.28 11.51
N ALA A 201 4.72 -17.86 11.90
CA ALA A 201 4.54 -16.83 12.93
C ALA A 201 5.18 -17.23 14.28
N SER A 202 5.16 -18.51 14.65
CA SER A 202 5.78 -19.00 15.87
C SER A 202 7.30 -18.87 15.85
N GLU A 203 7.95 -19.24 14.76
CA GLU A 203 9.41 -19.17 14.58
C GLU A 203 9.88 -17.72 14.52
N LEU A 204 9.19 -16.91 13.74
CA LEU A 204 9.48 -15.49 13.59
C LEU A 204 9.25 -14.69 14.88
N SER A 205 8.46 -15.21 15.80
CA SER A 205 8.20 -14.61 17.12
C SER A 205 9.23 -15.00 18.19
N THR A 206 10.11 -15.97 17.93
CA THR A 206 11.22 -16.32 18.82
C THR A 206 12.25 -15.18 18.89
N ALA A 207 13.17 -15.25 19.86
CA ALA A 207 14.29 -14.29 19.94
C ALA A 207 15.15 -14.31 18.66
N ALA A 208 15.41 -15.51 18.12
CA ALA A 208 16.16 -15.69 16.87
C ALA A 208 15.39 -15.11 15.67
N GLY A 209 14.09 -15.38 15.57
CA GLY A 209 13.24 -14.87 14.51
C GLY A 209 13.12 -13.35 14.52
N ARG A 210 12.97 -12.75 15.70
CA ARG A 210 12.98 -11.28 15.84
C ARG A 210 14.31 -10.68 15.42
N LYS A 211 15.42 -11.29 15.84
CA LYS A 211 16.77 -10.84 15.42
C LYS A 211 16.92 -10.91 13.90
N TRP A 212 16.48 -12.03 13.30
CA TRP A 212 16.52 -12.20 11.85
C TRP A 212 15.69 -11.12 11.14
N ARG A 213 14.44 -10.88 11.57
CA ARG A 213 13.56 -9.84 10.98
C ARG A 213 14.19 -8.45 11.04
N THR A 214 14.74 -8.07 12.20
CA THR A 214 15.41 -6.78 12.37
C THR A 214 16.60 -6.66 11.43
N ALA A 215 17.44 -7.69 11.35
CA ALA A 215 18.60 -7.66 10.47
C ALA A 215 18.23 -7.68 8.98
N TYR A 216 17.17 -8.38 8.62
CA TYR A 216 16.67 -8.43 7.23
C TYR A 216 16.03 -7.11 6.80
N SER A 217 15.34 -6.43 7.69
CA SER A 217 14.68 -5.16 7.42
C SER A 217 15.63 -3.96 7.46
N ASP A 218 16.86 -4.14 7.93
CA ASP A 218 17.85 -3.07 7.98
C ASP A 218 18.43 -2.81 6.57
N PRO A 219 18.16 -1.66 5.95
CA PRO A 219 18.64 -1.35 4.60
C PRO A 219 20.16 -1.24 4.52
N ASP A 220 20.81 -0.88 5.63
CA ASP A 220 22.26 -0.69 5.69
C ASP A 220 23.01 -2.00 5.99
N ASN A 221 22.28 -3.07 6.33
CA ASN A 221 22.86 -4.37 6.59
C ASN A 221 23.19 -5.13 5.30
N THR A 222 24.41 -5.03 4.85
CA THR A 222 24.94 -5.73 3.66
C THR A 222 25.16 -7.23 3.88
N LYS A 223 25.08 -7.72 5.15
CA LYS A 223 25.29 -9.13 5.54
C LYS A 223 23.98 -9.75 6.00
N ARG A 224 22.91 -9.53 5.27
CA ARG A 224 21.60 -10.12 5.60
C ARG A 224 21.67 -11.64 5.53
N GLU A 225 21.19 -12.29 6.57
CA GLU A 225 20.94 -13.74 6.52
C GLU A 225 19.77 -13.99 5.57
N GLY A 226 19.95 -14.92 4.64
CA GLY A 226 18.91 -15.32 3.70
C GLY A 226 17.83 -16.21 4.32
N LEU A 227 17.00 -16.79 3.50
CA LEU A 227 15.94 -17.74 3.88
C LEU A 227 16.50 -19.13 4.23
N ASP A 228 17.78 -19.34 4.05
CA ASP A 228 18.53 -20.53 4.47
C ASP A 228 18.97 -20.47 5.95
N SER A 229 18.71 -19.37 6.65
CA SER A 229 18.95 -19.25 8.08
C SER A 229 18.13 -20.25 8.88
N LYS A 230 18.57 -20.54 10.11
CA LYS A 230 17.93 -21.53 11.02
C LYS A 230 16.44 -21.26 11.33
N VAL A 231 15.95 -20.08 10.99
CA VAL A 231 14.56 -19.68 11.27
C VAL A 231 13.59 -20.20 10.21
N TRP A 232 14.01 -20.26 8.94
CA TRP A 232 13.13 -20.55 7.82
C TRP A 232 12.96 -22.02 7.44
N PRO A 233 13.94 -22.92 7.60
CA PRO A 233 13.77 -24.32 7.23
C PRO A 233 12.54 -24.98 7.89
N GLU A 234 12.32 -24.74 9.19
CA GLU A 234 11.15 -25.26 9.90
C GLU A 234 9.82 -24.67 9.36
N ALA A 235 9.83 -23.40 8.94
CA ALA A 235 8.65 -22.78 8.34
C ALA A 235 8.31 -23.40 6.97
N PHE A 236 9.31 -23.70 6.15
CA PHE A 236 9.11 -24.39 4.87
C PHE A 236 8.64 -25.83 5.07
N GLU A 237 9.20 -26.56 6.02
CA GLU A 237 8.74 -27.91 6.36
C GLU A 237 7.26 -27.90 6.79
N ARG A 238 6.84 -26.91 7.57
CA ARG A 238 5.43 -26.74 7.94
C ARG A 238 4.54 -26.40 6.76
N MET A 239 5.01 -25.60 5.83
CA MET A 239 4.26 -25.30 4.60
C MET A 239 4.09 -26.56 3.74
N GLU A 240 5.13 -27.36 3.59
CA GLU A 240 5.08 -28.63 2.90
C GLU A 240 4.07 -29.58 3.57
N GLN A 241 4.15 -29.73 4.88
CA GLN A 241 3.22 -30.56 5.65
C GLN A 241 1.78 -30.05 5.52
N PHE A 242 1.57 -28.72 5.55
CA PHE A 242 0.26 -28.12 5.38
C PHE A 242 -0.35 -28.46 4.00
N ILE A 243 0.45 -28.37 2.93
CA ILE A 243 0.03 -28.73 1.58
C ILE A 243 -0.40 -30.20 1.53
N GLN A 244 0.38 -31.10 2.11
CA GLN A 244 0.07 -32.52 2.17
C GLN A 244 -1.20 -32.81 2.97
N ASP A 245 -1.32 -32.24 4.15
CA ASP A 245 -2.45 -32.44 5.09
C ASP A 245 -3.78 -31.92 4.55
N THR A 246 -3.74 -30.80 3.84
CA THR A 246 -4.94 -30.18 3.23
C THR A 246 -5.33 -30.77 1.90
N GLY A 247 -4.41 -31.49 1.25
CA GLY A 247 -4.61 -32.08 -0.07
C GLY A 247 -4.57 -31.06 -1.21
N LEU A 248 -3.94 -29.91 -0.98
CA LEU A 248 -3.63 -28.95 -2.04
C LEU A 248 -2.73 -29.61 -3.08
N ASN A 249 -2.93 -29.27 -4.34
CA ASN A 249 -2.18 -29.82 -5.48
C ASN A 249 -1.89 -28.74 -6.53
N LYS A 250 -1.24 -29.13 -7.62
CA LYS A 250 -0.87 -28.19 -8.70
C LYS A 250 -2.07 -27.52 -9.38
N ASP A 251 -3.25 -28.12 -9.34
CA ASP A 251 -4.45 -27.53 -9.94
C ASP A 251 -4.91 -26.31 -9.15
N ASP A 252 -4.56 -26.23 -7.86
CA ASP A 252 -4.82 -25.07 -6.99
C ASP A 252 -3.99 -23.84 -7.35
N LEU A 253 -2.92 -24.04 -8.13
CA LEU A 253 -2.11 -22.94 -8.66
C LEU A 253 -2.71 -22.30 -9.92
N ASN A 254 -3.74 -22.90 -10.49
CA ASN A 254 -4.34 -22.51 -11.78
C ASN A 254 -5.82 -22.12 -11.66
N MET A 255 -6.34 -21.99 -10.44
CA MET A 255 -7.75 -21.63 -10.21
C MET A 255 -7.99 -20.13 -10.29
#